data_17607a20a1f10746a4a9cafed4ad2fce
#
_entry.id   17607a20a1f10746a4a9cafed4ad2fce
#
_cell.length_a   1.000
_cell.length_b   1.000
_cell.length_c   1.000
_cell.angle_alpha   90.00
_cell.angle_beta   90.00
_cell.angle_gamma   90.00
#
_symmetry.space_group_name_H-M   'P 1'
#
loop_
_entity.id
_entity.type
_entity.pdbx_description
1 polymer ?
#
loop_
_entity_poly.entity_id
_entity_poly.type
_entity_poly.pdbx_seq_one_letter_code
_entity_poly.pdbx_strand_id
1 'polypeptide(L)'
;MNDGTNGRPPVLPGCSVLPPMEPPRPRPASNTNGKGNEKPKRTATTGDRFATINAFVDFTLGGLTRNEAAVWLVLWRDTKDGTARTAQTDIARRAGINRRTVIRILGKLESTGLLRIVHRGGFNRGMNVYRVLPLAKPP
;
A
#
# COMPACT_ATOMS: atom_id res chain seq x y z
N MET A 1 -69.91 15.55 46.54
CA MET A 1 -69.54 14.41 45.66
C MET A 1 -68.19 14.70 45.05
N ASN A 2 -67.16 14.17 45.67
CA ASN A 2 -65.76 14.38 45.20
C ASN A 2 -65.24 13.06 44.65
N ASP A 3 -65.29 12.97 43.37
CA ASP A 3 -64.60 11.90 42.68
C ASP A 3 -63.11 12.25 42.51
N GLY A 4 -62.35 11.82 43.48
CA GLY A 4 -60.93 11.87 43.46
C GLY A 4 -60.39 10.85 42.47
N THR A 5 -60.38 11.19 41.19
CA THR A 5 -59.64 10.43 40.18
C THR A 5 -58.15 10.69 40.35
N ASN A 6 -57.54 9.79 41.08
CA ASN A 6 -56.11 9.70 41.25
C ASN A 6 -55.50 9.50 39.89
N GLY A 7 -54.88 10.58 39.31
CA GLY A 7 -54.37 10.62 38.01
C GLY A 7 -53.09 9.78 37.83
N ARG A 8 -53.23 8.48 37.78
CA ARG A 8 -52.20 7.63 37.19
C ARG A 8 -52.48 7.53 35.73
N PRO A 9 -51.55 7.90 34.87
CA PRO A 9 -51.71 7.68 33.43
C PRO A 9 -51.94 6.19 33.19
N PRO A 10 -52.82 5.81 32.26
CA PRO A 10 -53.05 4.41 31.95
C PRO A 10 -51.75 3.81 31.43
N VAL A 11 -51.29 2.78 32.12
CA VAL A 11 -50.19 1.95 31.63
C VAL A 11 -50.68 1.24 30.38
N LEU A 12 -50.16 1.61 29.21
CA LEU A 12 -50.49 0.96 27.97
C LEU A 12 -50.07 -0.53 28.04
N PRO A 13 -50.99 -1.46 27.74
CA PRO A 13 -50.65 -2.87 27.69
C PRO A 13 -49.67 -3.06 26.53
N GLY A 14 -48.42 -3.44 26.83
CA GLY A 14 -47.38 -3.65 25.85
C GLY A 14 -46.04 -2.92 26.13
N CYS A 15 -46.00 -2.04 27.10
CA CYS A 15 -44.74 -1.55 27.64
C CYS A 15 -44.12 -2.62 28.55
N SER A 16 -43.48 -3.59 27.98
CA SER A 16 -42.53 -4.42 28.72
C SER A 16 -41.42 -3.50 29.20
N VAL A 17 -41.28 -3.39 30.53
CA VAL A 17 -40.08 -2.78 31.12
C VAL A 17 -38.89 -3.57 30.59
N LEU A 18 -38.03 -2.92 29.79
CA LEU A 18 -36.81 -3.53 29.36
C LEU A 18 -36.04 -4.02 30.57
N PRO A 19 -35.63 -5.29 30.62
CA PRO A 19 -34.78 -5.76 31.71
C PRO A 19 -33.55 -4.86 31.79
N PRO A 20 -33.04 -4.56 32.98
CA PRO A 20 -31.83 -3.77 33.12
C PRO A 20 -30.74 -4.40 32.22
N MET A 21 -30.16 -3.57 31.34
CA MET A 21 -29.10 -4.02 30.48
C MET A 21 -27.99 -4.61 31.35
N GLU A 22 -27.80 -5.92 31.26
CA GLU A 22 -26.61 -6.54 31.82
C GLU A 22 -25.39 -5.84 31.26
N PRO A 23 -24.41 -5.48 32.07
CA PRO A 23 -23.16 -4.95 31.55
C PRO A 23 -22.59 -5.95 30.54
N PRO A 24 -22.02 -5.50 29.41
CA PRO A 24 -21.50 -6.38 28.38
C PRO A 24 -20.50 -7.33 29.03
N ARG A 25 -20.78 -8.63 28.94
CA ARG A 25 -19.85 -9.66 29.40
C ARG A 25 -18.51 -9.43 28.76
N PRO A 26 -17.40 -9.39 29.50
CA PRO A 26 -16.09 -9.29 28.91
C PRO A 26 -15.95 -10.44 27.92
N ARG A 27 -15.70 -10.11 26.66
CA ARG A 27 -15.41 -11.12 25.64
C ARG A 27 -14.24 -11.94 26.14
N PRO A 28 -14.31 -13.27 26.13
CA PRO A 28 -13.16 -14.07 26.45
C PRO A 28 -12.04 -13.60 25.52
N ALA A 29 -10.90 -13.23 26.09
CA ALA A 29 -9.71 -12.94 25.33
C ALA A 29 -9.46 -14.16 24.46
N SER A 30 -9.57 -13.98 23.13
CA SER A 30 -9.20 -15.00 22.18
C SER A 30 -7.70 -15.21 22.32
N ASN A 31 -7.34 -16.22 23.07
CA ASN A 31 -5.98 -16.70 23.16
C ASN A 31 -5.62 -17.32 21.81
N THR A 32 -5.29 -16.47 20.85
CA THR A 32 -4.64 -16.90 19.63
C THR A 32 -3.16 -17.10 19.93
N ASN A 33 -2.84 -18.16 20.64
CA ASN A 33 -1.53 -18.77 20.59
C ASN A 33 -1.35 -19.43 19.21
N GLY A 34 -1.37 -18.61 18.17
CA GLY A 34 -0.80 -18.95 16.89
C GLY A 34 0.64 -18.50 16.89
N LYS A 35 1.56 -19.38 17.26
CA LYS A 35 2.97 -19.29 16.89
C LYS A 35 3.06 -19.45 15.36
N GLY A 36 2.56 -18.48 14.63
CA GLY A 36 2.99 -18.20 13.29
C GLY A 36 4.23 -17.35 13.41
N ASN A 37 5.38 -17.89 13.06
CA ASN A 37 6.63 -17.16 12.93
C ASN A 37 6.54 -16.29 11.67
N GLU A 38 5.58 -15.35 11.65
CA GLU A 38 5.52 -14.28 10.66
C GLU A 38 6.66 -13.35 11.01
N LYS A 39 7.75 -13.47 10.24
CA LYS A 39 8.76 -12.43 10.16
C LYS A 39 8.03 -11.10 9.99
N PRO A 40 8.25 -10.10 10.87
CA PRO A 40 7.59 -8.81 10.74
C PRO A 40 7.83 -8.33 9.31
N LYS A 41 6.76 -8.11 8.54
CA LYS A 41 6.82 -7.38 7.27
C LYS A 41 7.48 -6.05 7.59
N ARG A 42 8.77 -5.92 7.27
CA ARG A 42 9.48 -4.66 7.38
C ARG A 42 8.78 -3.70 6.43
N THR A 43 7.87 -2.91 6.95
CA THR A 43 7.42 -1.71 6.26
C THR A 43 8.67 -0.86 6.10
N ALA A 44 9.06 -0.61 4.84
CA ALA A 44 10.20 0.23 4.54
C ALA A 44 10.03 1.54 5.32
N THR A 45 10.87 1.75 6.32
CA THR A 45 10.83 2.95 7.14
C THR A 45 11.20 4.14 6.27
N THR A 46 10.79 5.33 6.65
CA THR A 46 11.17 6.57 5.96
C THR A 46 12.68 6.66 5.80
N GLY A 47 13.44 6.19 6.78
CA GLY A 47 14.91 6.11 6.72
C GLY A 47 15.43 5.22 5.59
N ASP A 48 14.81 4.06 5.36
CA ASP A 48 15.19 3.16 4.26
C ASP A 48 14.95 3.80 2.88
N ARG A 49 13.90 4.61 2.77
CA ARG A 49 13.61 5.33 1.52
C ARG A 49 14.64 6.42 1.24
N PHE A 50 15.05 7.19 2.26
CA PHE A 50 16.10 8.19 2.12
C PHE A 50 17.46 7.55 1.82
N ALA A 51 17.81 6.47 2.47
CA ALA A 51 19.02 5.73 2.17
C ALA A 51 19.06 5.24 0.71
N THR A 52 17.94 4.75 0.21
CA THR A 52 17.81 4.29 -1.18
C THR A 52 18.00 5.43 -2.19
N ILE A 53 17.37 6.59 -1.98
CA ILE A 53 17.50 7.71 -2.92
C ILE A 53 18.88 8.33 -2.86
N ASN A 54 19.50 8.44 -1.69
CA ASN A 54 20.87 8.94 -1.55
C ASN A 54 21.85 8.02 -2.28
N ALA A 55 21.76 6.70 -2.06
CA ALA A 55 22.60 5.74 -2.78
C ALA A 55 22.42 5.81 -4.31
N PHE A 56 21.20 6.03 -4.77
CA PHE A 56 20.93 6.23 -6.20
C PHE A 56 21.58 7.51 -6.72
N VAL A 57 21.46 8.62 -6.03
CA VAL A 57 22.05 9.91 -6.42
C VAL A 57 23.58 9.84 -6.44
N ASP A 58 24.17 9.24 -5.42
CA ASP A 58 25.63 9.24 -5.23
C ASP A 58 26.33 8.29 -6.24
N PHE A 59 25.73 7.14 -6.52
CA PHE A 59 26.43 6.09 -7.26
C PHE A 59 25.85 5.79 -8.65
N THR A 60 24.59 6.11 -8.90
CA THR A 60 23.89 5.62 -10.09
C THR A 60 23.48 6.73 -11.06
N LEU A 61 23.04 7.87 -10.54
CA LEU A 61 22.45 8.95 -11.33
C LEU A 61 23.39 9.48 -12.42
N GLY A 62 24.69 9.59 -12.13
CA GLY A 62 25.68 10.11 -13.07
C GLY A 62 25.86 9.26 -14.33
N GLY A 63 25.55 7.96 -14.26
CA GLY A 63 25.61 7.02 -15.39
C GLY A 63 24.33 6.90 -16.22
N LEU A 64 23.25 7.56 -15.82
CA LEU A 64 21.96 7.49 -16.46
C LEU A 64 21.64 8.71 -17.31
N THR A 65 20.91 8.48 -18.40
CA THR A 65 20.32 9.58 -19.16
C THR A 65 19.15 10.21 -18.36
N ARG A 66 18.82 11.48 -18.66
CA ARG A 66 17.69 12.18 -18.05
C ARG A 66 16.39 11.35 -18.06
N ASN A 67 16.10 10.72 -19.19
CA ASN A 67 14.87 9.93 -19.35
C ASN A 67 14.90 8.66 -18.50
N GLU A 68 16.04 8.01 -18.38
CA GLU A 68 16.25 6.82 -17.53
C GLU A 68 16.09 7.17 -16.04
N ALA A 69 16.71 8.26 -15.61
CA ALA A 69 16.56 8.78 -14.27
C ALA A 69 15.10 9.15 -13.96
N ALA A 70 14.41 9.81 -14.89
CA ALA A 70 12.99 10.16 -14.72
C ALA A 70 12.10 8.91 -14.55
N VAL A 71 12.28 7.89 -15.38
CA VAL A 71 11.53 6.63 -15.29
C VAL A 71 11.82 5.93 -13.96
N TRP A 72 13.08 5.86 -13.56
CA TRP A 72 13.47 5.26 -12.27
C TRP A 72 12.84 5.99 -11.09
N LEU A 73 12.87 7.34 -11.07
CA LEU A 73 12.27 8.15 -10.00
C LEU A 73 10.75 8.00 -9.91
N VAL A 74 10.05 7.91 -11.06
CA VAL A 74 8.59 7.66 -11.08
C VAL A 74 8.28 6.31 -10.44
N LEU A 75 9.02 5.26 -10.77
CA LEU A 75 8.84 3.93 -10.21
C LEU A 75 9.20 3.89 -8.73
N TRP A 76 10.30 4.53 -8.34
CA TRP A 76 10.71 4.60 -6.94
C TRP A 76 9.67 5.31 -6.08
N ARG A 77 9.09 6.41 -6.58
CA ARG A 77 8.00 7.12 -5.89
C ARG A 77 6.79 6.21 -5.64
N ASP A 78 6.43 5.39 -6.62
CA ASP A 78 5.27 4.49 -6.55
C ASP A 78 5.56 3.20 -5.79
N THR A 79 6.79 3.01 -5.33
CA THR A 79 7.18 1.82 -4.59
C THR A 79 6.48 1.78 -3.23
N LYS A 80 5.69 0.74 -3.03
CA LYS A 80 5.09 0.35 -1.75
C LYS A 80 5.52 -1.07 -1.44
N ASP A 81 5.94 -1.33 -0.23
CA ASP A 81 6.38 -2.66 0.22
C ASP A 81 7.45 -3.30 -0.70
N GLY A 82 8.36 -2.46 -1.23
CA GLY A 82 9.45 -2.89 -2.10
C GLY A 82 9.07 -3.13 -3.56
N THR A 83 7.82 -2.89 -3.95
CA THR A 83 7.35 -3.04 -5.33
C THR A 83 6.52 -1.85 -5.81
N ALA A 84 6.65 -1.49 -7.10
CA ALA A 84 5.83 -0.48 -7.76
C ALA A 84 4.86 -1.17 -8.73
N ARG A 85 3.58 -0.83 -8.64
CA ARG A 85 2.54 -1.31 -9.57
C ARG A 85 2.09 -0.15 -10.44
N THR A 86 2.56 -0.09 -11.65
CA THR A 86 2.31 1.06 -12.53
C THR A 86 2.21 0.63 -13.99
N ALA A 87 1.28 1.23 -14.73
CA ALA A 87 1.14 1.00 -16.15
C ALA A 87 2.22 1.77 -16.93
N GLN A 88 2.72 1.21 -18.03
CA GLN A 88 3.72 1.86 -18.88
C GLN A 88 3.24 3.20 -19.45
N THR A 89 1.94 3.32 -19.72
CA THR A 89 1.31 4.57 -20.19
C THR A 89 1.34 5.65 -19.13
N ASP A 90 1.16 5.30 -17.87
CA ASP A 90 1.21 6.23 -16.75
C ASP A 90 2.64 6.71 -16.48
N ILE A 91 3.61 5.79 -16.56
CA ILE A 91 5.04 6.15 -16.49
C ILE A 91 5.39 7.12 -17.62
N ALA A 92 4.95 6.85 -18.85
CA ALA A 92 5.19 7.69 -20.01
C ALA A 92 4.65 9.11 -19.81
N ARG A 93 3.41 9.22 -19.36
CA ARG A 93 2.75 10.49 -19.10
C ARG A 93 3.49 11.31 -18.03
N ARG A 94 3.89 10.67 -16.94
CA ARG A 94 4.53 11.33 -15.79
C ARG A 94 6.00 11.68 -16.04
N ALA A 95 6.69 10.87 -16.80
CA ALA A 95 8.08 11.14 -17.23
C ALA A 95 8.16 12.08 -18.44
N GLY A 96 7.03 12.42 -19.07
CA GLY A 96 6.99 13.28 -20.25
C GLY A 96 7.62 12.67 -21.50
N ILE A 97 7.58 11.35 -21.66
CA ILE A 97 8.20 10.61 -22.75
C ILE A 97 7.22 9.64 -23.41
N ASN A 98 7.55 9.17 -24.62
CA ASN A 98 6.71 8.21 -25.34
C ASN A 98 6.73 6.82 -24.68
N ARG A 99 5.60 6.10 -24.68
CA ARG A 99 5.48 4.74 -24.16
C ARG A 99 6.53 3.78 -24.76
N ARG A 100 6.82 3.89 -26.06
CA ARG A 100 7.86 3.06 -26.73
C ARG A 100 9.24 3.29 -26.10
N THR A 101 9.55 4.54 -25.79
CA THR A 101 10.78 4.91 -25.07
C THR A 101 10.80 4.34 -23.66
N VAL A 102 9.68 4.38 -22.94
CA VAL A 102 9.57 3.75 -21.61
C VAL A 102 9.89 2.26 -21.67
N ILE A 103 9.33 1.52 -22.63
CA ILE A 103 9.59 0.09 -22.80
C ILE A 103 11.09 -0.18 -23.00
N ARG A 104 11.75 0.62 -23.84
CA ARG A 104 13.20 0.51 -24.08
C ARG A 104 14.00 0.81 -22.82
N ILE A 105 13.64 1.86 -22.09
CA ILE A 105 14.29 2.25 -20.84
C ILE A 105 14.11 1.18 -19.77
N LEU A 106 12.91 0.63 -19.62
CA LEU A 106 12.66 -0.45 -18.66
C LEU A 106 13.56 -1.66 -18.94
N GLY A 107 13.70 -2.05 -20.21
CA GLY A 107 14.62 -3.11 -20.61
C GLY A 107 16.09 -2.79 -20.30
N LYS A 108 16.52 -1.54 -20.48
CA LYS A 108 17.88 -1.10 -20.14
C LYS A 108 18.11 -1.08 -18.64
N LEU A 109 17.18 -0.56 -17.85
CA LEU A 109 17.25 -0.56 -16.39
C LEU A 109 17.24 -1.99 -15.80
N GLU A 110 16.52 -2.91 -16.44
CA GLU A 110 16.53 -4.33 -16.08
C GLU A 110 17.89 -4.97 -16.36
N SER A 111 18.49 -4.69 -17.53
CA SER A 111 19.80 -5.22 -17.91
C SER A 111 20.94 -4.69 -17.03
N THR A 112 20.85 -3.43 -16.59
CA THR A 112 21.81 -2.83 -15.64
C THR A 112 21.58 -3.24 -14.19
N GLY A 113 20.47 -3.94 -13.90
CA GLY A 113 20.15 -4.40 -12.55
C GLY A 113 19.54 -3.33 -11.63
N LEU A 114 19.19 -2.16 -12.15
CA LEU A 114 18.51 -1.10 -11.40
C LEU A 114 17.01 -1.33 -11.24
N LEU A 115 16.48 -2.24 -12.03
CA LEU A 115 15.09 -2.62 -12.03
C LEU A 115 14.96 -4.14 -12.19
N ARG A 116 13.99 -4.73 -11.49
CA ARG A 116 13.56 -6.11 -11.71
C ARG A 116 12.07 -6.14 -12.00
N ILE A 117 11.69 -6.74 -13.11
CA ILE A 117 10.29 -6.97 -13.43
C ILE A 117 9.83 -8.21 -12.66
N VAL A 118 8.97 -8.02 -11.67
CA VAL A 118 8.42 -9.11 -10.84
C VAL A 118 7.25 -9.78 -11.54
N HIS A 119 6.39 -8.97 -12.19
CA HIS A 119 5.24 -9.44 -12.94
C HIS A 119 5.05 -8.59 -14.18
N ARG A 120 4.86 -9.24 -15.32
CA ARG A 120 4.48 -8.59 -16.58
C ARG A 120 2.97 -8.67 -16.74
N GLY A 121 2.31 -7.52 -16.60
CA GLY A 121 0.89 -7.37 -16.87
C GLY A 121 0.59 -7.48 -18.35
N GLY A 122 -0.69 -7.59 -18.67
CA GLY A 122 -1.19 -7.65 -20.04
C GLY A 122 -2.69 -7.53 -20.06
N PHE A 123 -3.30 -7.76 -21.22
CA PHE A 123 -4.75 -7.81 -21.34
C PHE A 123 -5.29 -8.88 -20.39
N ASN A 124 -6.14 -8.51 -19.45
CA ASN A 124 -6.70 -9.36 -18.37
C ASN A 124 -5.68 -9.92 -17.34
N ARG A 125 -4.42 -9.48 -17.36
CA ARG A 125 -3.35 -9.94 -16.42
C ARG A 125 -2.93 -8.87 -15.40
N GLY A 126 -3.65 -7.75 -15.34
CA GLY A 126 -3.35 -6.67 -14.43
C GLY A 126 -2.18 -5.79 -14.86
N MET A 127 -1.68 -4.98 -13.94
CA MET A 127 -0.59 -4.04 -14.16
C MET A 127 0.78 -4.71 -14.00
N ASN A 128 1.80 -4.11 -14.62
CA ASN A 128 3.18 -4.52 -14.39
C ASN A 128 3.59 -4.24 -12.94
N VAL A 129 4.39 -5.12 -12.38
CA VAL A 129 4.96 -4.98 -11.04
C VAL A 129 6.47 -4.94 -11.16
N TYR A 130 7.06 -3.90 -10.63
CA TYR A 130 8.49 -3.63 -10.70
C TYR A 130 9.08 -3.57 -9.30
N ARG A 131 10.30 -4.07 -9.14
CA ARG A 131 11.13 -3.82 -7.96
C ARG A 131 12.27 -2.89 -8.35
N VAL A 132 12.37 -1.79 -7.64
CA VAL A 132 13.39 -0.74 -7.89
C VAL A 132 14.57 -0.99 -6.98
N LEU A 133 15.77 -0.95 -7.54
CA LEU A 133 17.05 -1.13 -6.85
C LEU A 133 17.86 0.17 -6.98
N PRO A 134 18.55 0.61 -5.91
CA PRO A 134 19.31 1.86 -5.94
C PRO A 134 20.66 1.74 -6.65
N LEU A 135 21.22 0.54 -6.66
CA LEU A 135 22.53 0.25 -7.21
C LEU A 135 22.43 -0.72 -8.38
N ALA A 136 23.18 -0.44 -9.44
CA ALA A 136 23.36 -1.38 -10.55
C ALA A 136 24.01 -2.66 -10.01
N LYS A 137 23.61 -3.80 -10.56
CA LYS A 137 24.29 -5.06 -10.27
C LYS A 137 25.74 -4.93 -10.76
N PRO A 138 26.75 -5.25 -9.93
CA PRO A 138 28.13 -5.29 -10.39
C PRO A 138 28.25 -6.28 -11.56
N PRO A 139 29.09 -5.98 -12.53
CA PRO A 139 29.30 -6.82 -13.70
C PRO A 139 29.79 -8.23 -13.33
#